data_86aa322da2d8be2befc6c1a0396610f1
#
_entry.id   86aa322da2d8be2befc6c1a0396610f1
#
_cell.length_a   1.000
_cell.length_b   1.000
_cell.length_c   1.000
_cell.angle_alpha   90.00
_cell.angle_beta   90.00
_cell.angle_gamma   90.00
#
_symmetry.space_group_name_H-M   'P 1'
#
loop_
_entity.id
_entity.type
_entity.pdbx_description
1 polymer ?
#
loop_
_entity_poly.entity_id
_entity_poly.type
_entity_poly.pdbx_seq_one_letter_code
_entity_poly.pdbx_strand_id
1 'polypeptide(L)'
;MRLRLHTTELYLRNSVLRIPFRYGNTCLTRCPQAILQAVVETDAGRCVGYSGDCLPSGWFDKSTPDYQQQLDDMFEVIALAQRVAMESFAAPQEFSRQAQLHSRARHVCRMPPH
;
A
#
# COMPACT_ATOMS: atom_id res chain seq x y z
N MET A 1 -18.02 8.68 -12.87
CA MET A 1 -18.24 7.72 -11.77
C MET A 1 -17.91 8.38 -10.45
N ARG A 2 -18.81 8.33 -9.51
CA ARG A 2 -18.59 8.81 -8.15
C ARG A 2 -17.98 7.72 -7.31
N LEU A 3 -17.01 8.10 -6.47
CA LEU A 3 -16.30 7.19 -5.60
C LEU A 3 -16.12 7.83 -4.24
N ARG A 4 -16.41 7.06 -3.19
CA ARG A 4 -16.18 7.43 -1.80
C ARG A 4 -15.36 6.33 -1.13
N LEU A 5 -14.33 6.72 -0.41
CA LEU A 5 -13.54 5.78 0.39
C LEU A 5 -14.30 5.43 1.67
N HIS A 6 -14.58 4.15 1.86
CA HIS A 6 -15.31 3.67 3.03
C HIS A 6 -14.36 3.30 4.17
N THR A 7 -13.41 2.41 3.91
CA THR A 7 -12.40 1.99 4.89
C THR A 7 -11.07 1.69 4.21
N THR A 8 -10.01 1.77 5.00
CA THR A 8 -8.69 1.26 4.63
C THR A 8 -8.13 0.40 5.75
N GLU A 9 -7.51 -0.71 5.38
CA GLU A 9 -6.81 -1.59 6.33
C GLU A 9 -5.42 -1.91 5.81
N LEU A 10 -4.45 -1.89 6.71
CA LEU A 10 -3.08 -2.24 6.42
C LEU A 10 -2.77 -3.63 6.96
N TYR A 11 -2.33 -4.51 6.08
CA TYR A 11 -1.85 -5.84 6.43
C TYR A 11 -0.35 -5.90 6.24
N LEU A 12 0.33 -6.53 7.16
CA LEU A 12 1.77 -6.72 7.11
C LEU A 12 2.09 -8.21 7.00
N ARG A 13 2.99 -8.53 6.11
CA ARG A 13 3.48 -9.89 5.92
C ARG A 13 4.99 -9.89 6.00
N ASN A 14 5.53 -10.73 6.86
CA ASN A 14 6.97 -10.96 6.91
C ASN A 14 7.40 -11.81 5.71
N SER A 15 8.45 -11.40 5.06
CA SER A 15 9.08 -12.22 4.04
C SER A 15 10.60 -12.28 4.24
N VAL A 16 11.13 -13.48 4.05
CA VAL A 16 12.57 -13.75 4.12
C VAL A 16 13.04 -14.08 2.72
N LEU A 17 14.10 -13.42 2.30
CA LEU A 17 14.69 -13.65 0.98
C LEU A 17 15.48 -14.95 0.97
N ARG A 18 15.25 -15.78 -0.04
CA ARG A 18 16.04 -17.01 -0.24
C ARG A 18 17.50 -16.71 -0.53
N ILE A 19 17.73 -15.63 -1.25
CA ILE A 19 19.07 -15.14 -1.60
C ILE A 19 19.14 -13.70 -1.12
N PRO A 20 20.17 -13.33 -0.32
CA PRO A 20 20.35 -11.94 0.09
C PRO A 20 20.47 -11.02 -1.12
N PHE A 21 19.75 -9.93 -1.09
CA PHE A 21 19.79 -8.92 -2.13
C PHE A 21 20.65 -7.75 -1.68
N ARG A 22 21.68 -7.43 -2.46
CA ARG A 22 22.59 -6.34 -2.15
C ARG A 22 22.39 -5.18 -3.13
N TYR A 23 22.28 -3.98 -2.59
CA TYR A 23 22.30 -2.74 -3.37
C TYR A 23 23.06 -1.66 -2.60
N GLY A 24 24.06 -1.05 -3.24
CA GLY A 24 24.96 -0.14 -2.55
C GLY A 24 25.62 -0.83 -1.35
N ASN A 25 25.55 -0.20 -0.19
CA ASN A 25 26.06 -0.75 1.08
C ASN A 25 25.00 -1.53 1.87
N THR A 26 23.82 -1.73 1.29
CA THR A 26 22.71 -2.40 1.98
C THR A 26 22.57 -3.85 1.53
N CYS A 27 22.37 -4.74 2.48
CA CYS A 27 22.07 -6.15 2.25
C CYS A 27 20.69 -6.48 2.83
N LEU A 28 19.76 -6.81 1.96
CA LEU A 28 18.43 -7.26 2.38
C LEU A 28 18.40 -8.77 2.52
N THR A 29 18.07 -9.24 3.72
CA THR A 29 17.82 -10.65 4.02
C THR A 29 16.34 -10.92 4.28
N ARG A 30 15.62 -9.91 4.72
CA ARG A 30 14.19 -9.93 4.95
C ARG A 30 13.59 -8.57 4.58
N CYS A 31 12.36 -8.59 4.08
CA CYS A 31 11.68 -7.38 3.71
C CYS A 31 10.18 -7.54 4.01
N PRO A 32 9.64 -6.81 4.98
CA PRO A 32 8.21 -6.84 5.22
C PRO A 32 7.45 -6.35 4.00
N GLN A 33 6.33 -6.99 3.73
CA GLN A 33 5.38 -6.55 2.71
C GLN A 33 4.21 -5.85 3.38
N ALA A 34 3.88 -4.67 2.91
CA ALA A 34 2.68 -3.94 3.30
C ALA A 34 1.62 -4.16 2.22
N ILE A 35 0.43 -4.57 2.63
CA ILE A 35 -0.73 -4.74 1.74
C ILE A 35 -1.82 -3.83 2.28
N LEU A 36 -2.21 -2.86 1.47
CA LEU A 36 -3.29 -1.95 1.80
C LEU A 36 -4.56 -2.41 1.11
N GLN A 37 -5.60 -2.64 1.89
CA GLN A 37 -6.94 -2.90 1.41
C GLN A 37 -7.75 -1.61 1.47
N ALA A 38 -8.41 -1.25 0.40
CA ALA A 38 -9.35 -0.14 0.37
C ALA A 38 -10.73 -0.64 -0.03
N VAL A 39 -11.73 -0.31 0.76
CA VAL A 39 -13.13 -0.52 0.43
C VAL A 39 -13.72 0.81 -0.02
N VAL A 40 -14.22 0.84 -1.24
CA VAL A 40 -14.79 2.04 -1.85
C VAL A 40 -16.25 1.82 -2.20
N GLU A 41 -17.03 2.88 -2.09
CA GLU A 41 -18.41 2.93 -2.56
C GLU A 41 -18.46 3.66 -3.90
N THR A 42 -19.07 3.02 -4.89
CA THR A 42 -19.26 3.56 -6.23
C THR A 42 -20.74 3.58 -6.59
N ASP A 43 -21.08 4.18 -7.73
CA ASP A 43 -22.46 4.16 -8.26
C ASP A 43 -22.93 2.72 -8.54
N ALA A 44 -22.02 1.79 -8.76
CA ALA A 44 -22.31 0.38 -9.01
C ALA A 44 -22.26 -0.50 -7.75
N GLY A 45 -22.05 0.08 -6.54
CA GLY A 45 -21.94 -0.63 -5.28
C GLY A 45 -20.55 -0.58 -4.67
N ARG A 46 -20.31 -1.44 -3.67
CA ARG A 46 -19.02 -1.54 -2.98
C ARG A 46 -18.03 -2.37 -3.77
N CYS A 47 -16.80 -1.87 -3.82
CA CYS A 47 -15.66 -2.55 -4.42
C CYS A 47 -14.51 -2.58 -3.45
N VAL A 48 -13.69 -3.63 -3.54
CA VAL A 48 -12.49 -3.79 -2.73
C VAL A 48 -11.28 -3.76 -3.65
N GLY A 49 -10.31 -2.93 -3.30
CA GLY A 49 -9.03 -2.84 -4.01
C GLY A 49 -7.87 -3.12 -3.08
N TYR A 50 -6.78 -3.62 -3.64
CA TYR A 50 -5.54 -3.91 -2.92
C TYR A 50 -4.36 -3.26 -3.58
N SER A 51 -3.44 -2.78 -2.77
CA SER A 51 -2.12 -2.32 -3.18
C SER A 51 -1.07 -2.95 -2.27
N GLY A 52 0.06 -3.36 -2.83
CA GLY A 52 1.10 -3.98 -2.05
C GLY A 52 2.47 -3.54 -2.49
N ASP A 53 3.37 -3.41 -1.53
CA ASP A 53 4.77 -3.12 -1.77
C ASP A 53 5.64 -3.65 -0.64
N CYS A 54 6.93 -3.82 -0.92
CA CYS A 54 7.92 -4.13 0.10
C CYS A 54 8.32 -2.86 0.84
N LEU A 55 8.74 -3.02 2.10
CA LEU A 55 9.29 -1.95 2.91
C LEU A 55 10.80 -2.16 3.11
N PRO A 56 11.64 -1.85 2.10
CA PRO A 56 13.07 -2.10 2.18
C PRO A 56 13.74 -1.09 3.12
N SER A 57 14.52 -1.60 4.07
CA SER A 57 15.35 -0.76 4.92
C SER A 57 16.45 -0.09 4.10
N GLY A 58 16.86 1.12 4.50
CA GLY A 58 17.88 1.90 3.81
C GLY A 58 17.46 2.58 2.52
N TRP A 59 16.26 2.29 2.02
CA TRP A 59 15.71 2.95 0.85
C TRP A 59 14.91 4.19 1.22
N PHE A 60 14.12 4.10 2.28
CA PHE A 60 13.26 5.18 2.76
C PHE A 60 14.05 6.27 3.48
N ASP A 61 14.89 5.88 4.42
CA ASP A 61 15.69 6.80 5.23
C ASP A 61 17.10 6.24 5.42
N LYS A 62 18.10 7.00 4.98
CA LYS A 62 19.52 6.65 5.13
C LYS A 62 20.16 7.28 6.36
N SER A 63 19.48 8.19 7.04
CA SER A 63 20.01 8.89 8.22
C SER A 63 19.98 8.04 9.48
N THR A 64 19.07 7.07 9.53
CA THR A 64 18.89 6.19 10.69
C THR A 64 19.37 4.78 10.35
N PRO A 65 20.44 4.26 11.00
CA PRO A 65 20.93 2.92 10.72
C PRO A 65 20.09 1.82 11.34
N ASP A 66 19.21 2.13 12.32
CA ASP A 66 18.37 1.16 12.99
C ASP A 66 17.22 0.70 12.10
N TYR A 67 17.21 -0.59 11.80
CA TYR A 67 16.19 -1.23 10.97
C TYR A 67 14.78 -1.09 11.55
N GLN A 68 14.61 -1.29 12.86
CA GLN A 68 13.30 -1.18 13.50
C GLN A 68 12.78 0.25 13.46
N GLN A 69 13.66 1.22 13.68
CA GLN A 69 13.26 2.64 13.59
C GLN A 69 12.82 3.01 12.17
N GLN A 70 13.51 2.52 11.15
CA GLN A 70 13.12 2.74 9.76
C GLN A 70 11.74 2.15 9.44
N LEU A 71 11.45 0.95 9.95
CA LEU A 71 10.13 0.34 9.80
C LEU A 71 9.05 1.15 10.50
N ASP A 72 9.30 1.58 11.72
CA ASP A 72 8.35 2.38 12.51
C ASP A 72 8.04 3.70 11.80
N ASP A 73 9.05 4.35 11.23
CA ASP A 73 8.89 5.58 10.46
C ASP A 73 8.04 5.35 9.20
N MET A 74 8.28 4.25 8.49
CA MET A 74 7.48 3.88 7.31
C MET A 74 6.03 3.60 7.68
N PHE A 75 5.77 2.91 8.79
CA PHE A 75 4.41 2.65 9.26
C PHE A 75 3.69 3.93 9.66
N GLU A 76 4.39 4.86 10.27
CA GLU A 76 3.84 6.17 10.63
C GLU A 76 3.43 6.96 9.38
N VAL A 77 4.26 6.95 8.34
CA VAL A 77 3.94 7.58 7.05
C VAL A 77 2.71 6.94 6.41
N ILE A 78 2.63 5.61 6.41
CA ILE A 78 1.47 4.89 5.87
C ILE A 78 0.20 5.23 6.65
N ALA A 79 0.26 5.25 7.97
CA ALA A 79 -0.87 5.60 8.82
C ALA A 79 -1.35 7.04 8.57
N LEU A 80 -0.42 7.96 8.38
CA LEU A 80 -0.73 9.34 8.01
C LEU A 80 -1.40 9.41 6.63
N ALA A 81 -0.86 8.68 5.65
CA ALA A 81 -1.44 8.63 4.30
C ALA A 81 -2.86 8.04 4.31
N GLN A 82 -3.11 6.99 5.10
CA GLN A 82 -4.44 6.43 5.28
C GLN A 82 -5.42 7.48 5.84
N ARG A 83 -5.01 8.20 6.86
CA ARG A 83 -5.83 9.25 7.48
C ARG A 83 -6.15 10.37 6.51
N VAL A 84 -5.15 10.85 5.77
CA VAL A 84 -5.34 11.88 4.74
C VAL A 84 -6.28 11.40 3.63
N ALA A 85 -6.13 10.16 3.18
CA ALA A 85 -7.01 9.58 2.17
C ALA A 85 -8.46 9.46 2.67
N MET A 86 -8.66 9.01 3.91
CA MET A 86 -9.99 8.91 4.51
C MET A 86 -10.67 10.28 4.62
N GLU A 87 -9.94 11.32 4.99
CA GLU A 87 -10.46 12.68 5.06
C GLU A 87 -10.77 13.26 3.67
N SER A 88 -9.86 13.05 2.71
CA SER A 88 -9.98 13.59 1.36
C SER A 88 -11.11 12.95 0.56
N PHE A 89 -11.40 11.67 0.77
CA PHE A 89 -12.40 10.89 0.06
C PHE A 89 -13.60 10.50 0.91
N ALA A 90 -13.82 11.19 2.03
CA ALA A 90 -14.99 10.98 2.88
C ALA A 90 -16.30 11.36 2.16
N ALA A 91 -16.26 12.38 1.31
CA ALA A 91 -17.36 12.74 0.40
C ALA A 91 -17.12 12.13 -0.98
N PRO A 92 -18.19 11.80 -1.74
CA PRO A 92 -18.05 11.28 -3.09
C PRO A 92 -17.25 12.21 -4.00
N GLN A 93 -16.28 11.66 -4.70
CA GLN A 93 -15.44 12.35 -5.67
C GLN A 93 -15.77 11.85 -7.09
N GLU A 94 -15.75 12.76 -8.06
CA GLU A 94 -15.96 12.43 -9.46
C GLU A 94 -14.64 12.03 -10.12
N PHE A 95 -14.62 10.86 -10.79
CA PHE A 95 -13.45 10.35 -11.50
C PHE A 95 -13.72 10.25 -13.00
N SER A 96 -12.74 10.62 -13.82
CA SER A 96 -12.83 10.52 -15.27
C SER A 96 -12.84 9.07 -15.76
N ARG A 97 -13.40 8.84 -16.95
CA ARG A 97 -13.39 7.52 -17.60
C ARG A 97 -11.98 6.97 -17.79
N GLN A 98 -11.00 7.83 -17.97
CA GLN A 98 -9.61 7.45 -18.18
C GLN A 98 -8.99 6.82 -16.92
N ALA A 99 -9.31 7.37 -15.75
CA ALA A 99 -8.92 6.78 -14.47
C ALA A 99 -9.60 5.41 -14.24
N GLN A 100 -10.83 5.22 -14.72
CA GLN A 100 -11.56 3.96 -14.64
C GLN A 100 -10.90 2.83 -15.43
N LEU A 101 -10.38 3.12 -16.63
CA LEU A 101 -9.69 2.13 -17.47
C LEU A 101 -8.39 1.65 -16.82
N HIS A 102 -7.63 2.55 -16.20
CA HIS A 102 -6.42 2.21 -15.47
C HIS A 102 -6.71 1.37 -14.20
N SER A 103 -7.82 1.63 -13.55
CA SER A 103 -8.28 0.85 -12.40
C SER A 103 -8.67 -0.59 -12.79
N ARG A 104 -9.33 -0.77 -13.95
CA ARG A 104 -9.71 -2.11 -14.45
C ARG A 104 -8.50 -2.98 -14.79
N ALA A 105 -7.44 -2.40 -15.32
CA ALA A 105 -6.22 -3.14 -15.66
C ALA A 105 -5.49 -3.70 -14.42
N ARG A 106 -5.65 -3.08 -13.26
CA ARG A 106 -5.06 -3.55 -12.00
C ARG A 106 -5.88 -4.61 -11.27
N HIS A 107 -7.13 -4.81 -11.67
CA HIS A 107 -8.03 -5.81 -11.04
C HIS A 107 -7.71 -7.25 -11.44
N VAL A 108 -6.78 -7.47 -12.37
CA VAL A 108 -6.42 -8.81 -12.86
C VAL A 108 -5.46 -9.56 -11.92
N CYS A 109 -4.83 -8.88 -10.98
CA CYS A 109 -4.05 -9.55 -9.93
C CYS A 109 -4.92 -9.89 -8.72
N ARG A 110 -5.85 -10.84 -8.88
CA ARG A 110 -6.42 -11.53 -7.73
C ARG A 110 -5.32 -12.35 -7.08
N MET A 111 -4.89 -11.95 -5.89
CA MET A 111 -4.15 -12.88 -5.07
C MET A 111 -5.07 -14.06 -4.73
N PRO A 112 -4.64 -15.32 -4.97
CA PRO A 112 -5.43 -16.46 -4.55
C PRO A 112 -5.62 -16.44 -3.04
N PRO A 113 -6.79 -16.85 -2.54
CA PRO A 113 -7.01 -16.99 -1.10
C PRO A 113 -6.06 -18.06 -0.56
N HIS A 114 -5.38 -17.73 0.53
CA HIS A 114 -4.64 -18.71 1.32
C HIS A 114 -5.56 -19.37 2.32
#